data_e2cd5487f061d9a49e6cf241cc5f2717
#
_entry.id   e2cd5487f061d9a49e6cf241cc5f2717
#
_cell.length_a   1.000
_cell.length_b   1.000
_cell.length_c   1.000
_cell.angle_alpha   90.00
_cell.angle_beta   90.00
_cell.angle_gamma   90.00
#
_symmetry.space_group_name_H-M   'P 1'
#
loop_
_entity.id
_entity.type
_entity.pdbx_description
1 polymer ?
#
loop_
_entity_poly.entity_id
_entity_poly.type
_entity_poly.pdbx_seq_one_letter_code
_entity_poly.pdbx_strand_id
1 'polypeptide(L)'
;MHNLVGTTKGDATQLEALAAGLDGSVALVTGSGRGLGRCIAQHLADLGAAVAVHDISEEASAQYGEEANLTAVAAAIASRGVATVGVTGDICDEAAVAAMVARVSETLGPISILVNCAGGDIGAANTKPSPNGALDISLADAMAVLQRNFIGTMLMCRAVVPGMALRNKGSVINFGSLNAHQAVSPEVVYGCAKAAVVHYTRCLALEMRDLGVRVNVVSPGPATSARFLATRQTDPRMMGEGPSLDRYARPEEVARVVAFLASDQSSFVSGQVLRIDGAASLYAA
;
A
#
# COMPACT_ATOMS: atom_id res chain seq x y z
N MET A 1 -26.87 28.60 -32.96
CA MET A 1 -27.80 27.70 -32.23
C MET A 1 -27.17 26.32 -32.17
N HIS A 2 -26.49 26.00 -31.07
CA HIS A 2 -25.87 24.69 -30.83
C HIS A 2 -26.85 23.90 -29.93
N ASN A 3 -27.39 22.80 -30.47
CA ASN A 3 -28.21 21.86 -29.73
C ASN A 3 -27.35 21.20 -28.63
N LEU A 4 -27.71 21.44 -27.37
CA LEU A 4 -27.27 20.62 -26.23
C LEU A 4 -27.91 19.24 -26.38
N VAL A 5 -27.10 18.22 -26.63
CA VAL A 5 -27.50 16.82 -26.62
C VAL A 5 -27.92 16.48 -25.19
N GLY A 6 -29.19 16.08 -25.05
CA GLY A 6 -29.73 15.65 -23.75
C GLY A 6 -29.06 14.35 -23.31
N THR A 7 -28.53 14.34 -22.10
CA THR A 7 -28.07 13.14 -21.39
C THR A 7 -29.24 12.17 -21.21
N THR A 8 -29.11 10.96 -21.71
CA THR A 8 -30.11 9.92 -21.55
C THR A 8 -30.06 9.27 -20.18
N LYS A 9 -31.16 8.75 -19.65
CA LYS A 9 -31.23 8.04 -18.36
C LYS A 9 -30.23 6.89 -18.21
N GLY A 10 -29.66 6.37 -19.31
CA GLY A 10 -28.59 5.37 -19.31
C GLY A 10 -27.26 5.90 -18.82
N ASP A 11 -26.97 7.20 -19.01
CA ASP A 11 -25.70 7.81 -18.62
C ASP A 11 -25.58 8.00 -17.11
N ALA A 12 -26.70 8.25 -16.40
CA ALA A 12 -26.69 8.40 -14.94
C ALA A 12 -26.42 7.07 -14.23
N THR A 13 -26.95 5.97 -14.74
CA THR A 13 -26.71 4.62 -14.17
C THR A 13 -25.29 4.13 -14.45
N GLN A 14 -24.68 4.52 -15.57
CA GLN A 14 -23.25 4.28 -15.84
C GLN A 14 -22.33 5.16 -14.99
N LEU A 15 -22.72 6.41 -14.72
CA LEU A 15 -21.99 7.30 -13.82
C LEU A 15 -22.08 6.87 -12.34
N GLU A 16 -23.20 6.28 -11.92
CA GLU A 16 -23.33 5.67 -10.58
C GLU A 16 -22.52 4.37 -10.47
N ALA A 17 -22.38 3.59 -11.55
CA ALA A 17 -21.49 2.42 -11.61
C ALA A 17 -20.00 2.80 -11.61
N LEU A 18 -19.66 4.04 -11.91
CA LEU A 18 -18.31 4.63 -11.75
C LEU A 18 -18.04 5.16 -10.31
N ALA A 19 -19.04 5.15 -9.43
CA ALA A 19 -18.78 5.30 -8.01
C ALA A 19 -17.86 4.14 -7.56
N ALA A 20 -16.77 4.47 -6.86
CA ALA A 20 -15.66 3.58 -6.52
C ALA A 20 -16.07 2.41 -5.59
N GLY A 21 -17.11 1.67 -5.95
CA GLY A 21 -17.48 0.44 -5.27
C GLY A 21 -16.43 -0.64 -5.55
N LEU A 22 -16.00 -1.34 -4.50
CA LEU A 22 -15.11 -2.49 -4.58
C LEU A 22 -15.85 -3.79 -4.26
N ASP A 23 -17.18 -3.79 -4.38
CA ASP A 23 -18.02 -4.95 -4.13
C ASP A 23 -17.55 -6.16 -4.96
N GLY A 24 -17.50 -7.32 -4.32
CA GLY A 24 -17.00 -8.55 -4.93
C GLY A 24 -15.48 -8.61 -5.14
N SER A 25 -14.73 -7.59 -4.71
CA SER A 25 -13.27 -7.61 -4.70
C SER A 25 -12.73 -8.20 -3.39
N VAL A 26 -11.58 -8.88 -3.48
CA VAL A 26 -10.81 -9.35 -2.32
C VAL A 26 -9.49 -8.60 -2.29
N ALA A 27 -9.26 -7.83 -1.24
CA ALA A 27 -8.06 -7.05 -1.03
C ALA A 27 -7.16 -7.71 0.03
N LEU A 28 -5.89 -7.95 -0.30
CA LEU A 28 -4.85 -8.29 0.67
C LEU A 28 -3.96 -7.08 0.88
N VAL A 29 -3.90 -6.58 2.12
CA VAL A 29 -3.08 -5.41 2.50
C VAL A 29 -1.99 -5.86 3.47
N THR A 30 -0.72 -5.83 3.04
CA THR A 30 0.40 -6.19 3.92
C THR A 30 0.75 -5.04 4.87
N GLY A 31 1.14 -5.36 6.12
CA GLY A 31 1.42 -4.36 7.15
C GLY A 31 0.20 -3.56 7.57
N SER A 32 -0.98 -4.19 7.59
CA SER A 32 -2.25 -3.54 7.88
C SER A 32 -2.76 -3.71 9.31
N GLY A 33 -1.96 -4.29 10.19
CA GLY A 33 -2.25 -4.29 11.62
C GLY A 33 -2.27 -2.88 12.23
N ARG A 34 -1.63 -1.90 11.57
CA ARG A 34 -1.48 -0.51 12.08
C ARG A 34 -1.18 0.49 10.97
N GLY A 35 -1.19 1.78 11.34
CA GLY A 35 -0.72 2.90 10.54
C GLY A 35 -1.40 3.04 9.18
N LEU A 36 -0.60 3.31 8.14
CA LEU A 36 -1.11 3.50 6.78
C LEU A 36 -1.83 2.26 6.26
N GLY A 37 -1.26 1.07 6.47
CA GLY A 37 -1.86 -0.19 6.02
C GLY A 37 -3.24 -0.42 6.64
N ARG A 38 -3.40 -0.15 7.95
CA ARG A 38 -4.70 -0.25 8.65
C ARG A 38 -5.71 0.74 8.08
N CYS A 39 -5.34 2.00 7.92
CA CYS A 39 -6.20 3.01 7.33
C CYS A 39 -6.64 2.64 5.90
N ILE A 40 -5.73 2.09 5.08
CA ILE A 40 -6.03 1.61 3.74
C ILE A 40 -7.01 0.43 3.80
N ALA A 41 -6.76 -0.57 4.65
CA ALA A 41 -7.62 -1.73 4.81
C ALA A 41 -9.04 -1.34 5.22
N GLN A 42 -9.18 -0.40 6.16
CA GLN A 42 -10.45 0.18 6.56
C GLN A 42 -11.16 0.89 5.41
N HIS A 43 -10.43 1.71 4.65
CA HIS A 43 -11.03 2.46 3.55
C HIS A 43 -11.47 1.56 2.39
N LEU A 44 -10.72 0.50 2.06
CA LEU A 44 -11.14 -0.49 1.07
C LEU A 44 -12.39 -1.26 1.53
N ALA A 45 -12.50 -1.56 2.82
CA ALA A 45 -13.70 -2.16 3.41
C ALA A 45 -14.92 -1.23 3.34
N ASP A 46 -14.74 0.08 3.61
CA ASP A 46 -15.81 1.09 3.46
C ASP A 46 -16.35 1.19 2.03
N LEU A 47 -15.54 0.79 1.04
CA LEU A 47 -15.90 0.73 -0.37
C LEU A 47 -16.44 -0.65 -0.81
N GLY A 48 -16.66 -1.59 0.13
CA GLY A 48 -17.30 -2.89 -0.12
C GLY A 48 -16.35 -4.06 -0.39
N ALA A 49 -15.01 -3.88 -0.37
CA ALA A 49 -14.09 -4.98 -0.56
C ALA A 49 -14.09 -5.94 0.64
N ALA A 50 -14.03 -7.25 0.40
CA ALA A 50 -13.56 -8.20 1.41
C ALA A 50 -12.07 -7.97 1.66
N VAL A 51 -11.63 -7.95 2.93
CA VAL A 51 -10.28 -7.51 3.28
C VAL A 51 -9.53 -8.55 4.09
N ALA A 52 -8.37 -8.97 3.60
CA ALA A 52 -7.38 -9.67 4.37
C ALA A 52 -6.40 -8.66 4.99
N VAL A 53 -6.35 -8.63 6.32
CA VAL A 53 -5.35 -7.84 7.07
C VAL A 53 -4.16 -8.72 7.40
N HIS A 54 -2.96 -8.14 7.30
CA HIS A 54 -1.72 -8.87 7.53
C HIS A 54 -0.75 -8.06 8.36
N ASP A 55 -0.06 -8.70 9.29
CA ASP A 55 1.18 -8.20 9.91
C ASP A 55 2.15 -9.37 10.21
N ILE A 56 3.37 -9.07 10.65
CA ILE A 56 4.39 -10.07 10.93
C ILE A 56 4.01 -10.99 12.09
N SER A 57 3.26 -10.51 13.06
CA SER A 57 2.73 -11.27 14.20
C SER A 57 1.38 -10.72 14.64
N GLU A 58 0.70 -11.48 15.48
CA GLU A 58 -0.59 -11.10 16.08
C GLU A 58 -0.46 -9.82 16.92
N GLU A 59 0.65 -9.66 17.66
CA GLU A 59 0.89 -8.56 18.57
C GLU A 59 1.42 -7.28 17.91
N ALA A 60 1.78 -7.34 16.63
CA ALA A 60 2.37 -6.19 15.93
C ALA A 60 1.49 -4.93 15.97
N SER A 61 0.16 -5.11 16.00
CA SER A 61 -0.81 -4.00 16.07
C SER A 61 -0.72 -3.19 17.37
N ALA A 62 -0.32 -3.84 18.47
CA ALA A 62 -0.23 -3.20 19.78
C ALA A 62 1.01 -2.29 19.93
N GLN A 63 2.00 -2.40 19.06
CA GLN A 63 3.30 -1.73 19.23
C GLN A 63 3.20 -0.21 19.40
N TYR A 64 2.19 0.43 18.79
CA TYR A 64 1.97 1.89 18.89
C TYR A 64 0.59 2.24 19.48
N GLY A 65 -0.05 1.28 20.16
CA GLY A 65 -1.30 1.51 20.89
C GLY A 65 -2.53 1.71 19.99
N GLU A 66 -2.47 1.32 18.72
CA GLU A 66 -3.60 1.49 17.81
C GLU A 66 -4.69 0.43 17.98
N GLU A 67 -4.29 -0.82 18.32
CA GLU A 67 -5.22 -1.92 18.57
C GLU A 67 -4.54 -3.00 19.42
N ALA A 68 -5.31 -3.86 20.07
CA ALA A 68 -4.78 -4.90 20.97
C ALA A 68 -3.96 -5.97 20.20
N ASN A 69 -4.47 -6.40 19.04
CA ASN A 69 -3.86 -7.43 18.20
C ASN A 69 -4.46 -7.43 16.80
N LEU A 70 -3.93 -8.25 15.89
CA LEU A 70 -4.39 -8.33 14.49
C LEU A 70 -5.82 -8.88 14.40
N THR A 71 -6.21 -9.82 15.27
CA THR A 71 -7.58 -10.33 15.34
C THR A 71 -8.57 -9.21 15.67
N ALA A 72 -8.25 -8.29 16.58
CA ALA A 72 -9.07 -7.13 16.89
C ALA A 72 -9.18 -6.17 15.70
N VAL A 73 -8.07 -5.95 14.96
CA VAL A 73 -8.10 -5.17 13.71
C VAL A 73 -9.05 -5.80 12.69
N ALA A 74 -8.96 -7.11 12.48
CA ALA A 74 -9.86 -7.84 11.56
C ALA A 74 -11.32 -7.70 11.99
N ALA A 75 -11.63 -7.84 13.29
CA ALA A 75 -12.97 -7.67 13.83
C ALA A 75 -13.51 -6.24 13.64
N ALA A 76 -12.67 -5.23 13.87
CA ALA A 76 -13.05 -3.83 13.66
C ALA A 76 -13.33 -3.51 12.17
N ILE A 77 -12.64 -4.18 11.23
CA ILE A 77 -12.93 -4.05 9.80
C ILE A 77 -14.19 -4.84 9.44
N ALA A 78 -14.38 -6.04 9.95
CA ALA A 78 -15.58 -6.85 9.72
C ALA A 78 -16.86 -6.13 10.19
N SER A 79 -16.80 -5.32 11.24
CA SER A 79 -17.94 -4.52 11.71
C SER A 79 -18.45 -3.49 10.68
N ARG A 80 -17.70 -3.25 9.60
CA ARG A 80 -18.11 -2.42 8.46
C ARG A 80 -19.02 -3.16 7.45
N GLY A 81 -19.35 -4.44 7.73
CA GLY A 81 -20.26 -5.23 6.93
C GLY A 81 -19.61 -6.05 5.81
N VAL A 82 -18.28 -6.19 5.80
CA VAL A 82 -17.53 -6.97 4.80
C VAL A 82 -16.87 -8.21 5.42
N ALA A 83 -16.64 -9.23 4.59
CA ALA A 83 -15.87 -10.40 5.01
C ALA A 83 -14.40 -10.01 5.24
N THR A 84 -13.82 -10.52 6.33
CA THR A 84 -12.45 -10.16 6.74
C THR A 84 -11.73 -11.37 7.32
N VAL A 85 -10.42 -11.44 7.08
CA VAL A 85 -9.52 -12.43 7.71
C VAL A 85 -8.22 -11.78 8.13
N GLY A 86 -7.69 -12.16 9.30
CA GLY A 86 -6.33 -11.85 9.72
C GLY A 86 -5.37 -12.97 9.31
N VAL A 87 -4.21 -12.61 8.77
CA VAL A 87 -3.12 -13.55 8.47
C VAL A 87 -1.79 -12.97 8.97
N THR A 88 -0.95 -13.82 9.54
CA THR A 88 0.37 -13.44 10.05
C THR A 88 1.48 -14.17 9.30
N GLY A 89 2.63 -13.52 9.16
CA GLY A 89 3.82 -14.12 8.57
C GLY A 89 4.86 -13.09 8.14
N ASP A 90 6.10 -13.54 7.95
CA ASP A 90 7.13 -12.68 7.37
C ASP A 90 7.00 -12.67 5.84
N ILE A 91 6.79 -11.49 5.27
CA ILE A 91 6.75 -11.32 3.80
C ILE A 91 8.08 -11.64 3.12
N CYS A 92 9.18 -11.77 3.89
CA CYS A 92 10.49 -12.19 3.40
C CYS A 92 10.68 -13.71 3.39
N ASP A 93 9.73 -14.47 3.92
CA ASP A 93 9.71 -15.94 3.92
C ASP A 93 8.73 -16.43 2.84
N GLU A 94 9.27 -17.11 1.82
CA GLU A 94 8.49 -17.60 0.68
C GLU A 94 7.41 -18.61 1.10
N ALA A 95 7.69 -19.47 2.09
CA ALA A 95 6.74 -20.45 2.58
C ALA A 95 5.62 -19.78 3.39
N ALA A 96 5.95 -18.82 4.23
CA ALA A 96 4.95 -18.01 4.97
C ALA A 96 4.06 -17.22 4.00
N VAL A 97 4.65 -16.60 2.97
CA VAL A 97 3.88 -15.88 1.93
C VAL A 97 2.90 -16.82 1.21
N ALA A 98 3.35 -18.00 0.80
CA ALA A 98 2.49 -18.97 0.13
C ALA A 98 1.32 -19.41 1.04
N ALA A 99 1.60 -19.70 2.31
CA ALA A 99 0.57 -20.10 3.29
C ALA A 99 -0.46 -18.97 3.53
N MET A 100 0.00 -17.72 3.67
CA MET A 100 -0.89 -16.57 3.83
C MET A 100 -1.81 -16.36 2.62
N VAL A 101 -1.27 -16.42 1.41
CA VAL A 101 -2.03 -16.26 0.16
C VAL A 101 -3.07 -17.39 0.01
N ALA A 102 -2.69 -18.63 0.29
CA ALA A 102 -3.61 -19.78 0.30
C ALA A 102 -4.76 -19.54 1.30
N ARG A 103 -4.44 -19.19 2.54
CA ARG A 103 -5.44 -18.93 3.60
C ARG A 103 -6.42 -17.82 3.22
N VAL A 104 -5.94 -16.72 2.63
CA VAL A 104 -6.81 -15.63 2.15
C VAL A 104 -7.73 -16.14 1.05
N SER A 105 -7.17 -16.86 0.06
CA SER A 105 -7.93 -17.35 -1.08
C SER A 105 -9.00 -18.38 -0.68
N GLU A 106 -8.72 -19.23 0.29
CA GLU A 106 -9.65 -20.20 0.84
C GLU A 106 -10.79 -19.53 1.62
N THR A 107 -10.50 -18.43 2.34
CA THR A 107 -11.45 -17.80 3.25
C THR A 107 -12.31 -16.74 2.56
N LEU A 108 -11.71 -15.90 1.71
CA LEU A 108 -12.36 -14.74 1.08
C LEU A 108 -12.58 -14.91 -0.42
N GLY A 109 -11.95 -15.91 -1.03
CA GLY A 109 -11.92 -16.07 -2.48
C GLY A 109 -10.66 -15.47 -3.12
N PRO A 110 -10.60 -15.48 -4.46
CA PRO A 110 -9.40 -15.11 -5.20
C PRO A 110 -9.04 -13.62 -5.03
N ILE A 111 -7.81 -13.36 -4.62
CA ILE A 111 -7.30 -12.01 -4.39
C ILE A 111 -7.31 -11.22 -5.71
N SER A 112 -8.02 -10.09 -5.75
CA SER A 112 -8.12 -9.18 -6.90
C SER A 112 -7.37 -7.86 -6.68
N ILE A 113 -7.06 -7.51 -5.43
CA ILE A 113 -6.32 -6.31 -5.04
C ILE A 113 -5.19 -6.72 -4.10
N LEU A 114 -3.95 -6.37 -4.44
CA LEU A 114 -2.79 -6.53 -3.58
C LEU A 114 -2.20 -5.16 -3.24
N VAL A 115 -2.14 -4.83 -1.95
CA VAL A 115 -1.48 -3.61 -1.47
C VAL A 115 -0.25 -4.00 -0.67
N ASN A 116 0.94 -3.78 -1.24
CA ASN A 116 2.22 -4.03 -0.60
C ASN A 116 2.64 -2.81 0.25
N CYS A 117 2.04 -2.67 1.44
CA CYS A 117 2.27 -1.55 2.36
C CYS A 117 3.27 -1.89 3.48
N ALA A 118 3.53 -3.18 3.74
CA ALA A 118 4.55 -3.60 4.70
C ALA A 118 5.93 -3.08 4.29
N GLY A 119 6.70 -2.58 5.27
CA GLY A 119 8.02 -2.04 5.02
C GLY A 119 8.45 -0.97 6.03
N GLY A 120 9.49 -0.24 5.66
CA GLY A 120 10.03 0.86 6.45
C GLY A 120 11.54 0.77 6.63
N ASP A 121 12.12 1.86 7.11
CA ASP A 121 13.53 1.96 7.45
C ASP A 121 13.77 1.28 8.82
N ILE A 122 13.87 -0.05 8.79
CA ILE A 122 14.03 -0.92 9.97
C ILE A 122 15.14 -1.92 9.67
N GLY A 123 16.19 -1.86 10.47
CA GLY A 123 17.37 -2.71 10.38
C GLY A 123 17.18 -4.08 11.04
N ALA A 124 18.29 -4.81 11.16
CA ALA A 124 18.34 -6.19 11.66
C ALA A 124 17.87 -6.32 13.11
N ALA A 125 18.08 -5.32 13.94
CA ALA A 125 17.61 -5.28 15.33
C ALA A 125 16.15 -4.84 15.49
N ASN A 126 15.37 -4.77 14.42
CA ASN A 126 14.00 -4.25 14.39
C ASN A 126 13.85 -2.78 14.83
N THR A 127 14.93 -2.04 14.81
CA THR A 127 14.97 -0.59 15.06
C THR A 127 15.43 0.15 13.81
N LYS A 128 15.30 1.47 13.80
CA LYS A 128 15.91 2.28 12.75
C LYS A 128 17.44 2.11 12.78
N PRO A 129 18.11 1.86 11.63
CA PRO A 129 19.56 1.76 11.58
C PRO A 129 20.25 3.01 12.15
N SER A 130 21.34 2.81 12.89
CA SER A 130 22.17 3.89 13.38
C SER A 130 23.62 3.37 13.54
N PRO A 131 24.57 3.84 12.72
CA PRO A 131 24.47 4.84 11.64
C PRO A 131 23.61 4.37 10.45
N ASN A 132 23.17 5.31 9.58
CA ASN A 132 22.25 5.04 8.46
C ASN A 132 22.62 5.86 7.21
N GLY A 133 23.87 6.13 7.00
CA GLY A 133 24.41 6.83 5.84
C GLY A 133 24.87 5.87 4.73
N ALA A 134 25.40 6.43 3.64
CA ALA A 134 25.82 5.66 2.49
C ALA A 134 27.07 4.79 2.72
N LEU A 135 27.95 5.21 3.66
CA LEU A 135 29.24 4.58 3.88
C LEU A 135 29.35 3.87 5.24
N ASP A 136 28.43 4.10 6.15
CA ASP A 136 28.54 3.71 7.55
C ASP A 136 27.42 2.79 8.08
N ILE A 137 26.33 2.60 7.33
CA ILE A 137 25.31 1.61 7.67
C ILE A 137 25.92 0.20 7.69
N SER A 138 25.57 -0.61 8.69
CA SER A 138 26.01 -2.00 8.74
C SER A 138 25.44 -2.82 7.59
N LEU A 139 26.19 -3.82 7.08
CA LEU A 139 25.69 -4.72 6.04
C LEU A 139 24.43 -5.48 6.50
N ALA A 140 24.38 -5.86 7.77
CA ALA A 140 23.23 -6.56 8.34
C ALA A 140 21.95 -5.68 8.29
N ASP A 141 22.06 -4.40 8.67
CA ASP A 141 20.96 -3.46 8.58
C ASP A 141 20.57 -3.16 7.12
N ALA A 142 21.55 -2.96 6.26
CA ALA A 142 21.32 -2.73 4.84
C ALA A 142 20.53 -3.89 4.20
N MET A 143 20.94 -5.12 4.48
CA MET A 143 20.25 -6.32 3.99
C MET A 143 18.83 -6.44 4.56
N ALA A 144 18.63 -6.18 5.85
CA ALA A 144 17.31 -6.21 6.48
C ALA A 144 16.34 -5.17 5.86
N VAL A 145 16.85 -3.96 5.59
CA VAL A 145 16.07 -2.91 4.91
C VAL A 145 15.70 -3.31 3.49
N LEU A 146 16.64 -3.87 2.70
CA LEU A 146 16.38 -4.35 1.33
C LEU A 146 15.39 -5.52 1.32
N GLN A 147 15.58 -6.50 2.19
CA GLN A 147 14.70 -7.66 2.29
C GLN A 147 13.26 -7.22 2.60
N ARG A 148 13.05 -6.43 3.64
CA ARG A 148 11.72 -6.01 4.09
C ARG A 148 10.98 -5.16 3.07
N ASN A 149 11.69 -4.27 2.36
CA ASN A 149 11.04 -3.32 1.45
C ASN A 149 10.93 -3.82 0.00
N PHE A 150 11.99 -4.44 -0.52
CA PHE A 150 12.02 -4.86 -1.92
C PHE A 150 11.74 -6.35 -2.08
N ILE A 151 12.49 -7.23 -1.41
CA ILE A 151 12.32 -8.69 -1.59
C ILE A 151 10.93 -9.13 -1.12
N GLY A 152 10.44 -8.64 0.04
CA GLY A 152 9.10 -8.95 0.52
C GLY A 152 8.01 -8.50 -0.45
N THR A 153 8.12 -7.29 -1.04
CA THR A 153 7.19 -6.83 -2.09
C THR A 153 7.23 -7.76 -3.30
N MET A 154 8.41 -8.16 -3.75
CA MET A 154 8.58 -9.08 -4.88
C MET A 154 7.97 -10.46 -4.60
N LEU A 155 8.19 -11.04 -3.42
CA LEU A 155 7.65 -12.34 -3.03
C LEU A 155 6.11 -12.31 -2.97
N MET A 156 5.52 -11.26 -2.41
CA MET A 156 4.07 -11.07 -2.40
C MET A 156 3.50 -10.97 -3.83
N CYS A 157 4.15 -10.22 -4.73
CA CYS A 157 3.74 -10.15 -6.13
C CYS A 157 3.86 -11.53 -6.81
N ARG A 158 4.94 -12.26 -6.61
CA ARG A 158 5.14 -13.62 -7.16
C ARG A 158 4.06 -14.60 -6.71
N ALA A 159 3.59 -14.49 -5.49
CA ALA A 159 2.57 -15.39 -4.96
C ALA A 159 1.14 -15.03 -5.43
N VAL A 160 0.84 -13.75 -5.65
CA VAL A 160 -0.54 -13.29 -5.92
C VAL A 160 -0.80 -13.05 -7.42
N VAL A 161 0.15 -12.43 -8.12
CA VAL A 161 -0.06 -11.97 -9.52
C VAL A 161 -0.38 -13.10 -10.50
N PRO A 162 0.22 -14.30 -10.42
CA PRO A 162 -0.16 -15.40 -11.33
C PRO A 162 -1.65 -15.74 -11.27
N GLY A 163 -2.25 -15.73 -10.06
CA GLY A 163 -3.68 -15.93 -9.91
C GLY A 163 -4.53 -14.80 -10.51
N MET A 164 -4.07 -13.55 -10.45
CA MET A 164 -4.72 -12.43 -11.13
C MET A 164 -4.62 -12.57 -12.66
N ALA A 165 -3.45 -12.90 -13.17
CA ALA A 165 -3.18 -13.09 -14.60
C ALA A 165 -4.08 -14.19 -15.23
N LEU A 166 -4.26 -15.32 -14.54
CA LEU A 166 -5.16 -16.40 -14.98
C LEU A 166 -6.62 -15.95 -15.12
N ARG A 167 -7.04 -14.93 -14.36
CA ARG A 167 -8.40 -14.36 -14.42
C ARG A 167 -8.49 -13.12 -15.29
N ASN A 168 -7.38 -12.67 -15.88
CA ASN A 168 -7.26 -11.42 -16.65
C ASN A 168 -7.82 -10.20 -15.87
N LYS A 169 -7.64 -10.19 -14.54
CA LYS A 169 -8.16 -9.13 -13.68
C LYS A 169 -7.35 -9.03 -12.39
N GLY A 170 -6.83 -7.83 -12.10
CA GLY A 170 -6.15 -7.55 -10.84
C GLY A 170 -5.60 -6.13 -10.76
N SER A 171 -5.41 -5.67 -9.54
CA SER A 171 -4.71 -4.41 -9.24
C SER A 171 -3.68 -4.61 -8.15
N VAL A 172 -2.43 -4.32 -8.45
CA VAL A 172 -1.31 -4.33 -7.51
C VAL A 172 -0.89 -2.90 -7.23
N ILE A 173 -0.84 -2.54 -5.96
CA ILE A 173 -0.41 -1.23 -5.49
C ILE A 173 0.81 -1.42 -4.58
N ASN A 174 1.97 -1.07 -5.08
CA ASN A 174 3.22 -1.12 -4.34
C ASN A 174 3.50 0.21 -3.64
N PHE A 175 4.20 0.16 -2.51
CA PHE A 175 4.59 1.36 -1.77
C PHE A 175 6.05 1.75 -2.07
N GLY A 176 6.21 2.83 -2.81
CA GLY A 176 7.43 3.59 -2.92
C GLY A 176 7.66 4.47 -1.67
N SER A 177 8.25 5.60 -1.88
CA SER A 177 8.46 6.68 -0.91
C SER A 177 8.93 7.91 -1.66
N LEU A 178 8.79 9.10 -1.09
CA LEU A 178 9.46 10.30 -1.56
C LEU A 178 10.99 10.08 -1.70
N ASN A 179 11.58 9.29 -0.77
CA ASN A 179 13.00 8.93 -0.77
C ASN A 179 13.44 8.10 -2.00
N ALA A 180 12.51 7.53 -2.76
CA ALA A 180 12.82 6.83 -4.01
C ALA A 180 13.13 7.80 -5.18
N HIS A 181 12.79 9.07 -5.05
CA HIS A 181 12.77 10.04 -6.15
C HIS A 181 13.75 11.19 -5.95
N GLN A 182 14.38 11.29 -4.79
CA GLN A 182 15.34 12.33 -4.46
C GLN A 182 16.49 11.78 -3.63
N ALA A 183 17.61 12.47 -3.63
CA ALA A 183 18.72 12.15 -2.72
C ALA A 183 18.30 12.41 -1.27
N VAL A 184 18.67 11.49 -0.39
CA VAL A 184 18.38 11.56 1.04
C VAL A 184 19.61 11.27 1.88
N SER A 185 19.68 11.91 3.04
CA SER A 185 20.67 11.62 4.08
C SER A 185 20.04 11.99 5.43
N PRO A 186 19.99 11.06 6.39
CA PRO A 186 20.27 9.62 6.29
C PRO A 186 19.17 8.84 5.52
N GLU A 187 19.10 7.53 5.67
CA GLU A 187 18.10 6.61 5.06
C GLU A 187 18.43 6.22 3.60
N VAL A 188 19.72 6.20 3.27
CA VAL A 188 20.17 5.97 1.89
C VAL A 188 19.73 4.60 1.36
N VAL A 189 19.95 3.51 2.12
CA VAL A 189 19.58 2.15 1.69
C VAL A 189 18.06 1.99 1.59
N TYR A 190 17.30 2.65 2.48
CA TYR A 190 15.84 2.68 2.37
C TYR A 190 15.39 3.38 1.07
N GLY A 191 15.99 4.52 0.71
CA GLY A 191 15.75 5.19 -0.56
C GLY A 191 16.05 4.28 -1.75
N CYS A 192 17.19 3.57 -1.74
CA CYS A 192 17.56 2.59 -2.78
C CYS A 192 16.53 1.46 -2.88
N ALA A 193 16.10 0.89 -1.74
CA ALA A 193 15.09 -0.16 -1.72
C ALA A 193 13.76 0.30 -2.33
N LYS A 194 13.33 1.52 -2.01
CA LYS A 194 12.10 2.10 -2.56
C LYS A 194 12.23 2.48 -4.05
N ALA A 195 13.39 2.88 -4.51
CA ALA A 195 13.69 3.06 -5.94
C ALA A 195 13.64 1.72 -6.70
N ALA A 196 14.16 0.63 -6.09
CA ALA A 196 14.03 -0.71 -6.65
C ALA A 196 12.56 -1.15 -6.79
N VAL A 197 11.70 -0.88 -5.79
CA VAL A 197 10.25 -1.13 -5.88
C VAL A 197 9.61 -0.36 -7.03
N VAL A 198 10.00 0.91 -7.24
CA VAL A 198 9.49 1.74 -8.36
C VAL A 198 9.85 1.11 -9.69
N HIS A 199 11.12 0.72 -9.89
CA HIS A 199 11.57 0.11 -11.14
C HIS A 199 10.92 -1.26 -11.37
N TYR A 200 10.88 -2.11 -10.34
CA TYR A 200 10.23 -3.43 -10.38
C TYR A 200 8.75 -3.31 -10.79
N THR A 201 8.04 -2.32 -10.25
CA THR A 201 6.64 -2.07 -10.61
C THR A 201 6.47 -1.78 -12.10
N ARG A 202 7.35 -0.97 -12.69
CA ARG A 202 7.32 -0.68 -14.14
C ARG A 202 7.54 -1.93 -14.99
N CYS A 203 8.51 -2.77 -14.59
CA CYS A 203 8.78 -4.04 -15.28
C CYS A 203 7.59 -4.99 -15.17
N LEU A 204 7.06 -5.20 -13.96
CA LEU A 204 5.91 -6.08 -13.74
C LEU A 204 4.65 -5.57 -14.47
N ALA A 205 4.43 -4.25 -14.51
CA ALA A 205 3.32 -3.66 -15.27
C ALA A 205 3.43 -3.95 -16.78
N LEU A 206 4.63 -3.92 -17.32
CA LEU A 206 4.89 -4.25 -18.72
C LEU A 206 4.62 -5.73 -19.00
N GLU A 207 5.10 -6.64 -18.15
CA GLU A 207 4.87 -8.07 -18.26
C GLU A 207 3.39 -8.46 -18.15
N MET A 208 2.62 -7.75 -17.31
CA MET A 208 1.21 -8.02 -17.04
C MET A 208 0.24 -7.30 -18.00
N ARG A 209 0.75 -6.49 -18.92
CA ARG A 209 -0.04 -5.63 -19.80
C ARG A 209 -1.11 -6.38 -20.58
N ASP A 210 -0.75 -7.50 -21.18
CA ASP A 210 -1.66 -8.29 -22.02
C ASP A 210 -2.57 -9.23 -21.21
N LEU A 211 -2.34 -9.28 -19.88
CA LEU A 211 -3.07 -10.15 -18.95
C LEU A 211 -4.08 -9.36 -18.08
N GLY A 212 -4.31 -8.09 -18.39
CA GLY A 212 -5.33 -7.27 -17.72
C GLY A 212 -5.04 -6.99 -16.22
N VAL A 213 -3.79 -7.16 -15.76
CA VAL A 213 -3.39 -6.85 -14.40
C VAL A 213 -2.66 -5.51 -14.37
N ARG A 214 -3.17 -4.57 -13.59
CA ARG A 214 -2.54 -3.25 -13.41
C ARG A 214 -1.59 -3.28 -12.23
N VAL A 215 -0.43 -2.66 -12.37
CA VAL A 215 0.60 -2.58 -11.31
C VAL A 215 1.09 -1.15 -11.20
N ASN A 216 0.87 -0.51 -10.05
CA ASN A 216 1.22 0.90 -9.82
C ASN A 216 1.95 1.09 -8.50
N VAL A 217 2.58 2.25 -8.34
CA VAL A 217 3.24 2.68 -7.10
C VAL A 217 2.53 3.89 -6.53
N VAL A 218 2.31 3.90 -5.22
CA VAL A 218 2.10 5.12 -4.45
C VAL A 218 3.38 5.48 -3.71
N SER A 219 3.81 6.73 -3.79
CA SER A 219 5.01 7.24 -3.12
C SER A 219 4.63 8.39 -2.17
N PRO A 220 4.22 8.06 -0.93
CA PRO A 220 3.89 9.08 0.05
C PRO A 220 5.10 9.89 0.50
N GLY A 221 4.88 11.17 0.79
CA GLY A 221 5.69 11.94 1.70
C GLY A 221 5.45 11.52 3.16
N PRO A 222 5.96 12.27 4.14
CA PRO A 222 5.69 12.03 5.55
C PRO A 222 4.19 12.09 5.84
N ALA A 223 3.64 11.05 6.50
CA ALA A 223 2.24 10.95 6.88
C ALA A 223 2.08 10.68 8.38
N THR A 224 1.09 11.28 9.02
CA THR A 224 0.86 11.27 10.48
C THR A 224 0.30 9.93 10.99
N SER A 225 0.93 8.81 10.63
CA SER A 225 0.62 7.53 11.24
C SER A 225 1.16 7.45 12.67
N ALA A 226 0.58 6.62 13.55
CA ALA A 226 1.04 6.45 14.92
C ALA A 226 2.53 6.10 15.00
N ARG A 227 3.01 5.21 14.12
CA ARG A 227 4.43 4.89 14.01
C ARG A 227 5.27 6.12 13.65
N PHE A 228 4.85 6.94 12.68
CA PHE A 228 5.58 8.14 12.30
C PHE A 228 5.71 9.09 13.49
N LEU A 229 4.61 9.34 14.19
CA LEU A 229 4.58 10.22 15.37
C LEU A 229 5.44 9.68 16.53
N ALA A 230 5.48 8.35 16.72
CA ALA A 230 6.24 7.71 17.78
C ALA A 230 7.76 7.61 17.50
N THR A 231 8.18 7.58 16.21
CA THR A 231 9.56 7.27 15.83
C THR A 231 10.31 8.41 15.13
N ARG A 232 9.62 9.53 14.84
CA ARG A 232 10.20 10.66 14.13
C ARG A 232 10.12 11.94 14.96
N GLN A 233 11.12 12.76 14.85
CA GLN A 233 11.02 14.13 15.29
C GLN A 233 10.13 14.90 14.31
N THR A 234 9.01 15.42 14.80
CA THR A 234 8.03 16.14 13.98
C THR A 234 8.27 17.65 14.06
N ASP A 235 8.00 18.34 12.94
CA ASP A 235 7.93 19.80 12.92
C ASP A 235 6.50 20.22 13.28
N PRO A 236 6.29 20.97 14.40
CA PRO A 236 4.96 21.42 14.79
C PRO A 236 4.24 22.25 13.73
N ARG A 237 4.98 22.96 12.85
CA ARG A 237 4.39 23.75 11.76
C ARG A 237 3.74 22.86 10.71
N MET A 238 4.23 21.63 10.54
CA MET A 238 3.73 20.65 9.59
C MET A 238 2.52 19.85 10.12
N MET A 239 2.11 20.06 11.38
CA MET A 239 0.98 19.35 12.02
C MET A 239 -0.38 20.02 11.80
N GLY A 240 -0.46 21.00 10.90
CA GLY A 240 -1.69 21.75 10.64
C GLY A 240 -2.83 20.91 10.04
N GLU A 241 -4.07 21.23 10.43
CA GLU A 241 -5.29 20.59 9.89
C GLU A 241 -5.95 21.40 8.76
N GLY A 242 -5.42 22.57 8.45
CA GLY A 242 -5.98 23.49 7.47
C GLY A 242 -5.86 23.01 6.01
N PRO A 243 -6.33 23.80 5.03
CA PRO A 243 -6.33 23.46 3.62
C PRO A 243 -4.92 23.54 2.97
N SER A 244 -3.92 24.05 3.66
CA SER A 244 -2.54 24.12 3.16
C SER A 244 -2.01 22.71 2.85
N LEU A 245 -1.26 22.59 1.75
CA LEU A 245 -0.53 21.37 1.42
C LEU A 245 0.87 21.33 2.05
N ASP A 246 1.35 22.44 2.62
CA ASP A 246 2.61 22.51 3.38
C ASP A 246 2.39 21.96 4.80
N ARG A 247 2.19 20.65 4.86
CA ARG A 247 1.95 19.86 6.08
C ARG A 247 2.23 18.38 5.84
N TYR A 248 2.27 17.61 6.90
CA TYR A 248 2.26 16.14 6.78
C TYR A 248 0.93 15.66 6.18
N ALA A 249 0.99 14.60 5.37
CA ALA A 249 -0.19 13.95 4.84
C ALA A 249 -0.96 13.24 5.97
N ARG A 250 -2.27 13.19 5.86
CA ARG A 250 -3.10 12.31 6.70
C ARG A 250 -3.15 10.91 6.09
N PRO A 251 -3.19 9.84 6.90
CA PRO A 251 -3.32 8.46 6.40
C PRO A 251 -4.46 8.28 5.39
N GLU A 252 -5.59 8.95 5.59
CA GLU A 252 -6.78 8.89 4.74
C GLU A 252 -6.53 9.46 3.34
N GLU A 253 -5.64 10.44 3.21
CA GLU A 253 -5.27 11.00 1.90
C GLU A 253 -4.49 9.98 1.07
N VAL A 254 -3.65 9.18 1.72
CA VAL A 254 -2.96 8.06 1.07
C VAL A 254 -3.94 6.93 0.73
N ALA A 255 -4.85 6.60 1.65
CA ALA A 255 -5.84 5.54 1.46
C ALA A 255 -6.76 5.81 0.25
N ARG A 256 -7.19 7.08 0.05
CA ARG A 256 -8.01 7.47 -1.10
C ARG A 256 -7.30 7.25 -2.45
N VAL A 257 -6.01 7.53 -2.54
CA VAL A 257 -5.24 7.29 -3.77
C VAL A 257 -5.06 5.78 -4.01
N VAL A 258 -4.84 5.00 -2.96
CA VAL A 258 -4.80 3.54 -3.06
C VAL A 258 -6.15 2.99 -3.55
N ALA A 259 -7.27 3.48 -3.01
CA ALA A 259 -8.61 3.08 -3.43
C ALA A 259 -8.90 3.43 -4.90
N PHE A 260 -8.48 4.61 -5.38
CA PHE A 260 -8.54 4.96 -6.80
C PHE A 260 -7.77 3.95 -7.66
N LEU A 261 -6.54 3.60 -7.28
CA LEU A 261 -5.73 2.61 -8.02
C LEU A 261 -6.30 1.19 -7.91
N ALA A 262 -6.98 0.85 -6.83
CA ALA A 262 -7.64 -0.44 -6.65
C ALA A 262 -8.90 -0.60 -7.52
N SER A 263 -9.60 0.48 -7.80
CA SER A 263 -10.89 0.52 -8.51
C SER A 263 -10.76 0.60 -10.02
N ASP A 264 -11.88 0.38 -10.72
CA ASP A 264 -11.99 0.52 -12.17
C ASP A 264 -11.87 1.97 -12.67
N GLN A 265 -11.90 2.97 -11.76
CA GLN A 265 -11.62 4.37 -12.10
C GLN A 265 -10.21 4.56 -12.66
N SER A 266 -9.27 3.67 -12.33
CA SER A 266 -7.91 3.64 -12.86
C SER A 266 -7.68 2.52 -13.87
N SER A 267 -8.73 2.09 -14.60
CA SER A 267 -8.71 0.92 -15.50
C SER A 267 -7.64 0.98 -16.59
N PHE A 268 -7.16 2.16 -16.96
CA PHE A 268 -6.10 2.35 -17.96
C PHE A 268 -4.80 2.93 -17.35
N VAL A 269 -4.65 2.87 -16.02
CA VAL A 269 -3.46 3.35 -15.29
C VAL A 269 -2.64 2.16 -14.85
N SER A 270 -1.46 1.93 -15.47
CA SER A 270 -0.52 0.87 -15.09
C SER A 270 0.92 1.35 -15.30
N GLY A 271 1.84 0.89 -14.47
CA GLY A 271 3.26 1.28 -14.49
C GLY A 271 3.53 2.70 -13.95
N GLN A 272 2.53 3.34 -13.33
CA GLN A 272 2.64 4.73 -12.90
C GLN A 272 3.09 4.86 -11.45
N VAL A 273 3.69 6.01 -11.16
CA VAL A 273 4.08 6.42 -9.80
C VAL A 273 3.28 7.64 -9.39
N LEU A 274 2.39 7.47 -8.43
CA LEU A 274 1.62 8.57 -7.86
C LEU A 274 2.28 9.05 -6.58
N ARG A 275 2.88 10.24 -6.64
CA ARG A 275 3.43 10.90 -5.44
C ARG A 275 2.30 11.56 -4.65
N ILE A 276 2.31 11.34 -3.34
CA ILE A 276 1.29 11.86 -2.40
C ILE A 276 2.06 12.66 -1.35
N ASP A 277 2.54 13.83 -1.73
CA ASP A 277 3.53 14.59 -0.98
C ASP A 277 3.23 16.09 -0.85
N GLY A 278 2.02 16.53 -1.23
CA GLY A 278 1.63 17.94 -1.11
C GLY A 278 2.49 18.89 -1.94
N ALA A 279 3.03 18.41 -3.08
CA ALA A 279 3.96 19.16 -3.93
C ALA A 279 5.36 19.39 -3.31
N ALA A 280 5.76 18.57 -2.32
CA ALA A 280 7.11 18.66 -1.75
C ALA A 280 8.20 18.27 -2.77
N SER A 281 7.84 17.54 -3.84
CA SER A 281 8.76 17.18 -4.92
C SER A 281 8.16 17.51 -6.30
N LEU A 282 8.79 18.45 -7.01
CA LEU A 282 8.30 18.98 -8.29
C LEU A 282 9.31 18.75 -9.44
N TYR A 283 9.80 17.54 -9.60
CA TYR A 283 10.69 17.17 -10.71
C TYR A 283 10.06 16.04 -11.54
N ALA A 284 10.52 15.92 -12.80
CA ALA A 284 10.09 14.86 -13.69
C ALA A 284 10.43 13.47 -13.09
N ALA A 285 9.50 12.53 -13.20
CA ALA A 285 9.69 11.17 -12.72
C ALA A 285 10.46 10.30 -13.72
#